data_51d0756f390814fda3d0a0dbfb0543da
#
_entry.id   51d0756f390814fda3d0a0dbfb0543da
#
_cell.length_a   1.000
_cell.length_b   1.000
_cell.length_c   1.000
_cell.angle_alpha   90.00
_cell.angle_beta   90.00
_cell.angle_gamma   90.00
#
_symmetry.space_group_name_H-M   'P 1'
#
loop_
_entity.id
_entity.type
_entity.pdbx_description
1 polymer ?
#
loop_
_entity_poly.entity_id
_entity_poly.type
_entity_poly.pdbx_seq_one_letter_code
_entity_poly.pdbx_strand_id
1 'polypeptide(L)'
;MKLIVELIRHGETELQAQGRYQGAVDVPLSGEGRRKLSAGRESLSTDGIYRDPAVVYVSPLKRARETASILFPEAVQVVIPGFSEMNFGKFEVRNYKEMENDPDYRAWVEGMCLGKCPGGESREEFCARTCEAFLEVLRQVPQNATETFNRNLNIETGKTWESGETGESRETGESGETGKTGESRETGEKISRLVIVAHGGTQMAVMNRFNCDHFSGKESRESRTDDYYSWQLPCGQGYVLEAQTDGKECCIRVLGIRDYCKPQEQEPFAG
;
A
#
# COMPACT_ATOMS: atom_id res chain seq x y z
N MET A 1 -11.77 2.14 -15.71
CA MET A 1 -12.39 1.74 -14.43
C MET A 1 -11.63 2.44 -13.32
N LYS A 2 -12.32 2.91 -12.30
CA LYS A 2 -11.75 3.59 -11.13
C LYS A 2 -11.94 2.72 -9.90
N LEU A 3 -10.86 2.46 -9.16
CA LEU A 3 -10.81 1.58 -8.01
C LEU A 3 -10.12 2.27 -6.83
N ILE A 4 -10.52 1.96 -5.61
CA ILE A 4 -9.72 2.23 -4.42
C ILE A 4 -8.94 0.96 -4.08
N VAL A 5 -7.64 1.08 -3.99
CA VAL A 5 -6.73 -0.03 -3.65
C VAL A 5 -6.05 0.27 -2.31
N GLU A 6 -6.20 -0.65 -1.36
CA GLU A 6 -5.41 -0.65 -0.14
C GLU A 6 -4.25 -1.63 -0.30
N LEU A 7 -3.03 -1.12 -0.40
CA LEU A 7 -1.82 -1.92 -0.57
C LEU A 7 -1.04 -1.97 0.75
N ILE A 8 -1.27 -3.02 1.53
CA ILE A 8 -0.85 -3.18 2.92
C ILE A 8 0.44 -4.01 2.98
N ARG A 9 1.43 -3.51 3.72
CA ARG A 9 2.60 -4.29 4.13
C ARG A 9 2.26 -5.16 5.33
N HIS A 10 2.69 -6.42 5.33
CA HIS A 10 2.54 -7.33 6.47
C HIS A 10 3.05 -6.71 7.79
N GLY A 11 2.57 -7.22 8.92
CA GLY A 11 3.01 -6.86 10.25
C GLY A 11 4.47 -7.26 10.55
N GLU A 12 4.97 -6.89 11.71
CA GLU A 12 6.34 -7.13 12.14
C GLU A 12 6.65 -8.64 12.31
N THR A 13 7.89 -9.02 11.96
CA THR A 13 8.46 -10.36 12.18
C THR A 13 9.73 -10.27 13.01
N GLU A 14 10.16 -11.40 13.61
CA GLU A 14 11.41 -11.45 14.38
C GLU A 14 12.64 -11.12 13.53
N LEU A 15 12.69 -11.59 12.28
CA LEU A 15 13.82 -11.32 11.38
C LEU A 15 13.94 -9.82 11.08
N GLN A 16 12.80 -9.15 10.94
CA GLN A 16 12.73 -7.73 10.65
C GLN A 16 13.18 -6.88 11.84
N ALA A 17 12.75 -7.25 13.06
CA ALA A 17 13.20 -6.63 14.30
C ALA A 17 14.73 -6.75 14.48
N GLN A 18 15.34 -7.80 13.91
CA GLN A 18 16.79 -8.03 13.93
C GLN A 18 17.53 -7.39 12.74
N GLY A 19 16.84 -6.66 11.87
CA GLY A 19 17.45 -6.05 10.68
C GLY A 19 17.98 -7.07 9.67
N ARG A 20 17.36 -8.25 9.58
CA ARG A 20 17.75 -9.33 8.66
C ARG A 20 17.01 -9.24 7.34
N TYR A 21 17.69 -9.58 6.25
CA TYR A 21 17.06 -9.74 4.94
C TYR A 21 16.01 -10.83 5.00
N GLN A 22 14.80 -10.48 4.62
CA GLN A 22 13.65 -11.37 4.67
C GLN A 22 12.87 -11.25 3.37
N GLY A 23 13.15 -12.12 2.45
CA GLY A 23 12.48 -12.20 1.16
C GLY A 23 11.60 -13.45 1.06
N ALA A 24 12.07 -14.46 0.33
CA ALA A 24 11.34 -15.70 0.08
C ALA A 24 11.23 -16.61 1.32
N VAL A 25 12.04 -16.40 2.34
CA VAL A 25 11.93 -17.17 3.59
C VAL A 25 10.56 -17.01 4.23
N ASP A 26 9.91 -18.13 4.55
CA ASP A 26 8.53 -18.16 5.01
C ASP A 26 8.42 -18.21 6.54
N VAL A 27 8.61 -17.07 7.18
CA VAL A 27 8.47 -16.91 8.63
C VAL A 27 7.14 -16.27 9.02
N PRO A 28 6.60 -16.60 10.21
CA PRO A 28 5.38 -15.99 10.73
C PRO A 28 5.61 -14.56 11.25
N LEU A 29 4.54 -13.88 11.62
CA LEU A 29 4.60 -12.65 12.38
C LEU A 29 5.24 -12.88 13.76
N SER A 30 5.90 -11.85 14.31
CA SER A 30 6.31 -11.83 15.71
C SER A 30 5.10 -11.74 16.65
N GLY A 31 5.30 -12.08 17.93
CA GLY A 31 4.26 -11.86 18.95
C GLY A 31 3.84 -10.41 19.04
N GLU A 32 4.80 -9.49 18.95
CA GLU A 32 4.58 -8.05 18.93
C GLU A 32 3.81 -7.61 17.67
N GLY A 33 4.18 -8.12 16.50
CA GLY A 33 3.49 -7.83 15.25
C GLY A 33 2.02 -8.22 15.29
N ARG A 34 1.70 -9.41 15.82
CA ARG A 34 0.29 -9.86 16.00
C ARG A 34 -0.46 -8.94 16.95
N ARG A 35 0.14 -8.57 18.11
CA ARG A 35 -0.51 -7.71 19.11
C ARG A 35 -0.84 -6.33 18.54
N LYS A 36 0.10 -5.70 17.82
CA LYS A 36 -0.11 -4.40 17.17
C LYS A 36 -1.23 -4.44 16.13
N LEU A 37 -1.25 -5.46 15.28
CA LEU A 37 -2.31 -5.63 14.28
C LEU A 37 -3.68 -5.86 14.93
N SER A 38 -3.76 -6.65 16.01
CA SER A 38 -5.03 -6.90 16.71
C SER A 38 -5.57 -5.60 17.31
N ALA A 39 -4.72 -4.78 17.95
CA ALA A 39 -5.12 -3.49 18.49
C ALA A 39 -5.62 -2.52 17.38
N GLY A 40 -4.93 -2.48 16.25
CA GLY A 40 -5.37 -1.69 15.09
C GLY A 40 -6.70 -2.18 14.52
N ARG A 41 -6.90 -3.51 14.47
CA ARG A 41 -8.18 -4.10 14.02
C ARG A 41 -9.35 -3.71 14.93
N GLU A 42 -9.17 -3.75 16.24
CA GLU A 42 -10.20 -3.31 17.20
C GLU A 42 -10.62 -1.85 16.92
N SER A 43 -9.63 -0.98 16.67
CA SER A 43 -9.90 0.41 16.34
C SER A 43 -10.66 0.59 15.03
N LEU A 44 -10.29 -0.13 13.97
CA LEU A 44 -11.02 -0.08 12.68
C LEU A 44 -12.49 -0.51 12.84
N SER A 45 -12.77 -1.43 13.76
CA SER A 45 -14.13 -1.95 13.99
C SER A 45 -15.02 -0.96 14.74
N THR A 46 -14.46 -0.10 15.57
CA THR A 46 -15.21 0.87 16.38
C THR A 46 -15.67 2.08 15.58
N ASP A 47 -15.00 2.43 14.51
CA ASP A 47 -15.35 3.61 13.70
C ASP A 47 -16.70 3.47 12.94
N GLY A 48 -17.22 2.25 12.79
CA GLY A 48 -18.47 1.98 12.05
C GLY A 48 -18.43 2.38 10.56
N ILE A 49 -17.35 3.02 10.14
CA ILE A 49 -17.11 3.56 8.80
C ILE A 49 -16.35 2.53 7.95
N TYR A 50 -15.39 1.81 8.57
CA TYR A 50 -14.58 0.82 7.88
C TYR A 50 -15.37 -0.49 7.74
N ARG A 51 -15.66 -0.87 6.50
CA ARG A 51 -16.29 -2.16 6.19
C ARG A 51 -15.23 -3.18 5.81
N ASP A 52 -15.36 -4.38 6.35
CA ASP A 52 -14.48 -5.47 5.96
C ASP A 52 -14.66 -5.83 4.48
N PRO A 53 -13.56 -6.08 3.76
CA PRO A 53 -13.64 -6.58 2.40
C PRO A 53 -14.14 -8.04 2.41
N ALA A 54 -14.96 -8.41 1.43
CA ALA A 54 -15.33 -9.81 1.24
C ALA A 54 -14.16 -10.67 0.78
N VAL A 55 -13.21 -10.06 0.05
CA VAL A 55 -12.03 -10.72 -0.51
C VAL A 55 -10.78 -9.89 -0.25
N VAL A 56 -9.69 -10.56 0.13
CA VAL A 56 -8.35 -10.00 0.27
C VAL A 56 -7.39 -10.78 -0.60
N TYR A 57 -6.69 -10.08 -1.49
CA TYR A 57 -5.61 -10.66 -2.27
C TYR A 57 -4.32 -10.67 -1.45
N VAL A 58 -3.63 -11.79 -1.38
CA VAL A 58 -2.57 -11.96 -0.39
C VAL A 58 -1.35 -12.66 -0.98
N SER A 59 -0.15 -12.24 -0.54
CA SER A 59 1.08 -13.01 -0.78
C SER A 59 0.98 -14.43 -0.19
N PRO A 60 1.60 -15.45 -0.81
CA PRO A 60 1.60 -16.81 -0.27
C PRO A 60 2.31 -16.95 1.09
N LEU A 61 3.17 -15.98 1.45
CA LEU A 61 4.01 -16.07 2.64
C LEU A 61 3.20 -15.87 3.94
N LYS A 62 3.53 -16.66 4.97
CA LYS A 62 2.81 -16.74 6.26
C LYS A 62 2.56 -15.37 6.87
N ARG A 63 3.57 -14.51 6.95
CA ARG A 63 3.46 -13.17 7.54
C ARG A 63 2.38 -12.30 6.90
N ALA A 64 2.20 -12.41 5.58
CA ALA A 64 1.14 -11.68 4.88
C ALA A 64 -0.24 -12.31 5.10
N ARG A 65 -0.32 -13.63 5.05
CA ARG A 65 -1.56 -14.38 5.31
C ARG A 65 -2.05 -14.21 6.75
N GLU A 66 -1.16 -14.25 7.73
CA GLU A 66 -1.48 -13.99 9.14
C GLU A 66 -1.94 -12.54 9.33
N THR A 67 -1.29 -11.58 8.67
CA THR A 67 -1.73 -10.17 8.69
C THR A 67 -3.15 -10.04 8.16
N ALA A 68 -3.46 -10.66 7.02
CA ALA A 68 -4.79 -10.64 6.45
C ALA A 68 -5.83 -11.31 7.37
N SER A 69 -5.48 -12.45 8.00
CA SER A 69 -6.38 -13.13 8.95
C SER A 69 -6.69 -12.30 10.20
N ILE A 70 -5.73 -11.50 10.68
CA ILE A 70 -5.93 -10.64 11.85
C ILE A 70 -6.78 -9.41 11.48
N LEU A 71 -6.43 -8.74 10.37
CA LEU A 71 -7.10 -7.51 9.97
C LEU A 71 -8.50 -7.75 9.40
N PHE A 72 -8.70 -8.86 8.70
CA PHE A 72 -9.92 -9.17 7.95
C PHE A 72 -10.34 -10.64 8.15
N PRO A 73 -10.76 -11.01 9.38
CA PRO A 73 -10.97 -12.42 9.75
C PRO A 73 -12.04 -13.12 8.91
N GLU A 74 -13.05 -12.39 8.43
CA GLU A 74 -14.16 -12.93 7.64
C GLU A 74 -13.90 -12.92 6.12
N ALA A 75 -12.79 -12.29 5.68
CA ALA A 75 -12.50 -12.17 4.26
C ALA A 75 -11.95 -13.48 3.67
N VAL A 76 -12.39 -13.79 2.46
CA VAL A 76 -11.77 -14.86 1.68
C VAL A 76 -10.40 -14.42 1.18
N GLN A 77 -9.37 -15.17 1.53
CA GLN A 77 -8.01 -14.91 1.05
C GLN A 77 -7.77 -15.55 -0.31
N VAL A 78 -7.50 -14.73 -1.33
CA VAL A 78 -7.06 -15.17 -2.65
C VAL A 78 -5.55 -15.04 -2.73
N VAL A 79 -4.84 -16.18 -2.75
CA VAL A 79 -3.38 -16.21 -2.76
C VAL A 79 -2.86 -15.91 -4.16
N ILE A 80 -1.99 -14.90 -4.26
CA ILE A 80 -1.34 -14.48 -5.51
C ILE A 80 0.16 -14.75 -5.43
N PRO A 81 0.68 -15.80 -6.09
CA PRO A 81 2.11 -16.16 -6.04
C PRO A 81 3.05 -15.01 -6.45
N GLY A 82 2.63 -14.19 -7.42
CA GLY A 82 3.39 -13.04 -7.88
C GLY A 82 3.59 -11.93 -6.83
N PHE A 83 2.87 -11.97 -5.72
CA PHE A 83 3.09 -11.07 -4.57
C PHE A 83 4.07 -11.61 -3.53
N SER A 84 4.76 -12.74 -3.75
CA SER A 84 5.89 -13.13 -2.91
C SER A 84 6.93 -12.02 -2.84
N GLU A 85 7.58 -11.84 -1.68
CA GLU A 85 8.68 -10.89 -1.56
C GLU A 85 9.88 -11.31 -2.43
N MET A 86 10.79 -10.38 -2.71
CA MET A 86 12.01 -10.63 -3.46
C MET A 86 12.82 -11.75 -2.81
N ASN A 87 13.25 -12.71 -3.62
CA ASN A 87 14.14 -13.78 -3.15
C ASN A 87 15.58 -13.24 -3.06
N PHE A 88 16.07 -13.03 -1.85
CA PHE A 88 17.44 -12.56 -1.62
C PHE A 88 18.50 -13.68 -1.64
N GLY A 89 18.13 -14.91 -1.96
CA GLY A 89 19.04 -16.04 -2.13
C GLY A 89 19.96 -16.23 -0.92
N LYS A 90 21.28 -16.24 -1.13
CA LYS A 90 22.25 -16.44 -0.04
C LYS A 90 22.28 -15.33 1.01
N PHE A 91 21.61 -14.20 0.78
CA PHE A 91 21.52 -13.10 1.74
C PHE A 91 20.34 -13.25 2.71
N GLU A 92 19.41 -14.20 2.44
CA GLU A 92 18.27 -14.48 3.32
C GLU A 92 18.71 -14.76 4.77
N VAL A 93 17.94 -14.24 5.73
CA VAL A 93 18.11 -14.44 7.18
C VAL A 93 19.41 -13.86 7.75
N ARG A 94 20.21 -13.17 6.96
CA ARG A 94 21.47 -12.53 7.37
C ARG A 94 21.27 -11.03 7.44
N ASN A 95 22.00 -10.33 8.32
CA ASN A 95 22.01 -8.88 8.37
C ASN A 95 23.29 -8.32 7.71
N TYR A 96 23.32 -7.00 7.50
CA TYR A 96 24.43 -6.34 6.81
C TYR A 96 25.79 -6.52 7.51
N LYS A 97 25.82 -6.59 8.88
CA LYS A 97 27.04 -6.80 9.64
C LYS A 97 27.64 -8.18 9.41
N GLU A 98 26.77 -9.20 9.32
CA GLU A 98 27.20 -10.59 9.04
C GLU A 98 27.73 -10.75 7.60
N MET A 99 27.40 -9.80 6.72
CA MET A 99 27.75 -9.84 5.30
C MET A 99 28.76 -8.77 4.88
N GLU A 100 29.24 -7.95 5.79
CA GLU A 100 30.14 -6.80 5.46
C GLU A 100 31.41 -7.22 4.71
N ASN A 101 31.91 -8.44 4.96
CA ASN A 101 33.09 -9.01 4.30
C ASN A 101 32.73 -10.06 3.21
N ASP A 102 31.45 -10.25 2.91
CA ASP A 102 31.00 -11.14 1.84
C ASP A 102 31.17 -10.44 0.48
N PRO A 103 32.03 -10.94 -0.44
CA PRO A 103 32.31 -10.28 -1.69
C PRO A 103 31.08 -10.13 -2.59
N ASP A 104 30.15 -11.11 -2.58
CA ASP A 104 28.94 -11.04 -3.40
C ASP A 104 27.98 -9.99 -2.85
N TYR A 105 27.87 -9.88 -1.52
CA TYR A 105 27.05 -8.85 -0.89
C TYR A 105 27.58 -7.45 -1.18
N ARG A 106 28.90 -7.25 -1.07
CA ARG A 106 29.54 -5.97 -1.38
C ARG A 106 29.32 -5.57 -2.84
N ALA A 107 29.56 -6.48 -3.77
CA ALA A 107 29.33 -6.24 -5.19
C ALA A 107 27.86 -5.90 -5.49
N TRP A 108 26.93 -6.56 -4.82
CA TRP A 108 25.50 -6.29 -4.97
C TRP A 108 25.11 -4.90 -4.45
N VAL A 109 25.63 -4.51 -3.27
CA VAL A 109 25.39 -3.17 -2.69
C VAL A 109 26.06 -2.07 -3.52
N GLU A 110 27.32 -2.27 -3.96
CA GLU A 110 28.02 -1.34 -4.85
C GLU A 110 27.28 -1.15 -6.19
N GLY A 111 26.60 -2.21 -6.67
CA GLY A 111 25.69 -2.18 -7.82
C GLY A 111 24.30 -1.61 -7.51
N MET A 112 24.14 -0.84 -6.43
CA MET A 112 22.86 -0.21 -6.02
C MET A 112 21.73 -1.22 -5.83
N CYS A 113 22.05 -2.44 -5.44
CA CYS A 113 21.10 -3.54 -5.26
C CYS A 113 20.23 -3.86 -6.51
N LEU A 114 20.74 -3.52 -7.69
CA LEU A 114 20.06 -3.75 -8.98
C LEU A 114 20.27 -5.19 -9.47
N GLY A 115 21.46 -5.71 -9.21
CA GLY A 115 21.90 -7.02 -9.67
C GLY A 115 21.17 -8.17 -9.05
N LYS A 116 21.43 -9.38 -9.58
CA LYS A 116 20.84 -10.61 -9.09
C LYS A 116 21.52 -11.07 -7.79
N CYS A 117 20.75 -11.35 -6.76
CA CYS A 117 21.26 -11.99 -5.56
C CYS A 117 21.68 -13.42 -5.89
N PRO A 118 22.84 -13.91 -5.43
CA PRO A 118 23.27 -15.29 -5.66
C PRO A 118 22.23 -16.29 -5.16
N GLY A 119 21.69 -17.11 -6.07
CA GLY A 119 20.60 -18.04 -5.76
C GLY A 119 19.22 -17.41 -5.56
N GLY A 120 19.10 -16.12 -5.87
CA GLY A 120 17.85 -15.36 -5.72
C GLY A 120 17.42 -14.62 -7.00
N GLU A 121 16.76 -13.50 -6.84
CA GLU A 121 16.25 -12.64 -7.91
C GLU A 121 17.07 -11.36 -8.07
N SER A 122 17.01 -10.73 -9.25
CA SER A 122 17.32 -9.33 -9.44
C SER A 122 16.11 -8.45 -9.08
N ARG A 123 16.36 -7.15 -8.86
CA ARG A 123 15.27 -6.18 -8.66
C ARG A 123 14.34 -6.13 -9.88
N GLU A 124 14.89 -6.25 -11.08
CA GLU A 124 14.11 -6.23 -12.32
C GLU A 124 13.17 -7.44 -12.42
N GLU A 125 13.67 -8.66 -12.19
CA GLU A 125 12.86 -9.89 -12.18
C GLU A 125 11.72 -9.79 -11.15
N PHE A 126 12.04 -9.33 -9.94
CA PHE A 126 11.06 -9.11 -8.88
C PHE A 126 9.98 -8.10 -9.27
N CYS A 127 10.39 -6.90 -9.73
CA CYS A 127 9.46 -5.84 -10.11
C CYS A 127 8.56 -6.27 -11.28
N ALA A 128 9.10 -6.97 -12.27
CA ALA A 128 8.34 -7.44 -13.43
C ALA A 128 7.18 -8.37 -13.00
N ARG A 129 7.48 -9.45 -12.21
CA ARG A 129 6.43 -10.38 -11.77
C ARG A 129 5.42 -9.75 -10.80
N THR A 130 5.89 -8.86 -9.93
CA THR A 130 5.02 -8.18 -8.95
C THR A 130 4.05 -7.21 -9.63
N CYS A 131 4.54 -6.42 -10.59
CA CYS A 131 3.71 -5.51 -11.36
C CYS A 131 2.71 -6.24 -12.25
N GLU A 132 3.11 -7.37 -12.87
CA GLU A 132 2.17 -8.18 -13.67
C GLU A 132 1.07 -8.78 -12.78
N ALA A 133 1.43 -9.31 -11.61
CA ALA A 133 0.45 -9.80 -10.63
C ALA A 133 -0.52 -8.71 -10.18
N PHE A 134 -0.04 -7.49 -9.98
CA PHE A 134 -0.88 -6.34 -9.63
C PHE A 134 -1.89 -6.03 -10.74
N LEU A 135 -1.45 -5.96 -11.99
CA LEU A 135 -2.34 -5.74 -13.13
C LEU A 135 -3.35 -6.87 -13.31
N GLU A 136 -2.95 -8.12 -13.08
CA GLU A 136 -3.85 -9.26 -13.16
C GLU A 136 -4.96 -9.17 -12.13
N VAL A 137 -4.64 -8.83 -10.88
CA VAL A 137 -5.63 -8.63 -9.81
C VAL A 137 -6.58 -7.49 -10.17
N LEU A 138 -6.10 -6.37 -10.72
CA LEU A 138 -6.98 -5.28 -11.17
C LEU A 138 -7.95 -5.71 -12.27
N ARG A 139 -7.53 -6.62 -13.18
CA ARG A 139 -8.41 -7.17 -14.25
C ARG A 139 -9.48 -8.11 -13.71
N GLN A 140 -9.21 -8.81 -12.60
CA GLN A 140 -10.12 -9.79 -12.00
C GLN A 140 -11.25 -9.14 -11.18
N VAL A 141 -11.12 -7.86 -10.80
CA VAL A 141 -12.18 -7.17 -10.05
C VAL A 141 -13.41 -7.01 -10.95
N PRO A 142 -14.55 -7.64 -10.61
CA PRO A 142 -15.78 -7.52 -11.42
C PRO A 142 -16.19 -6.05 -11.53
N GLN A 143 -16.49 -5.59 -12.74
CA GLN A 143 -17.01 -4.23 -12.98
C GLN A 143 -18.31 -3.94 -12.23
N ASN A 144 -18.97 -4.97 -11.72
CA ASN A 144 -20.25 -4.92 -11.00
C ASN A 144 -20.09 -5.13 -9.48
N ALA A 145 -18.90 -5.40 -8.96
CA ALA A 145 -18.64 -5.53 -7.53
C ALA A 145 -18.50 -4.13 -6.90
N THR A 146 -19.61 -3.42 -6.79
CA THR A 146 -19.65 -2.07 -6.25
C THR A 146 -20.06 -2.12 -4.79
N GLU A 147 -19.09 -2.08 -3.89
CA GLU A 147 -19.34 -1.63 -2.52
C GLU A 147 -19.44 -0.09 -2.53
N THR A 148 -20.47 0.45 -1.88
CA THR A 148 -20.61 1.90 -1.75
C THR A 148 -19.53 2.42 -0.81
N PHE A 149 -18.48 3.01 -1.37
CA PHE A 149 -17.40 3.59 -0.60
C PHE A 149 -17.82 5.00 -0.12
N ASN A 150 -17.90 5.21 1.18
CA ASN A 150 -18.20 6.52 1.75
C ASN A 150 -16.91 7.37 1.72
N ARG A 151 -16.93 8.53 1.05
CA ARG A 151 -15.77 9.44 0.91
C ARG A 151 -15.28 10.07 2.21
N ASN A 152 -15.99 9.87 3.32
CA ASN A 152 -15.65 10.45 4.63
C ASN A 152 -14.64 9.60 5.43
N LEU A 153 -13.72 8.92 4.76
CA LEU A 153 -12.56 8.36 5.43
C LEU A 153 -11.65 9.48 5.87
N ASN A 154 -11.47 9.64 7.20
CA ASN A 154 -10.39 10.44 7.76
C ASN A 154 -9.05 9.82 7.31
N ILE A 155 -8.55 10.29 6.18
CA ILE A 155 -7.21 9.98 5.70
C ILE A 155 -6.35 11.10 6.28
N GLU A 156 -5.45 10.77 7.21
CA GLU A 156 -4.44 11.72 7.64
C GLU A 156 -3.61 12.15 6.43
N THR A 157 -3.92 13.30 5.88
CA THR A 157 -3.09 13.98 4.88
C THR A 157 -1.92 14.65 5.61
N GLY A 158 -1.02 13.82 6.14
CA GLY A 158 0.19 14.28 6.80
C GLY A 158 1.29 14.55 5.79
N LYS A 159 1.40 15.77 5.37
CA LYS A 159 2.43 16.61 4.75
C LYS A 159 1.99 17.18 3.42
N THR A 160 1.38 18.37 3.50
CA THR A 160 1.31 19.32 2.39
C THR A 160 2.74 19.76 2.03
N TRP A 161 3.14 19.50 0.82
CA TRP A 161 4.24 20.24 0.20
C TRP A 161 3.67 21.60 -0.16
N GLU A 162 4.02 22.60 0.62
CA GLU A 162 3.72 23.99 0.30
C GLU A 162 4.51 24.40 -0.94
N SER A 163 3.85 24.47 -2.09
CA SER A 163 4.26 25.34 -3.17
C SER A 163 3.65 26.71 -2.89
N GLY A 164 4.49 27.64 -2.44
CA GLY A 164 4.07 28.99 -2.23
C GLY A 164 3.72 29.66 -3.55
N GLU A 165 2.50 30.22 -3.62
CA GLU A 165 2.23 31.44 -4.37
C GLU A 165 1.05 32.16 -3.74
N THR A 166 1.31 33.42 -3.42
CA THR A 166 0.45 34.42 -2.85
C THR A 166 -0.54 34.96 -3.87
N GLY A 167 -1.78 35.18 -3.47
CA GLY A 167 -2.76 35.91 -4.31
C GLY A 167 -4.03 36.26 -3.55
N GLU A 168 -4.19 37.53 -3.22
CA GLU A 168 -5.21 38.16 -2.41
C GLU A 168 -6.65 38.09 -2.94
N SER A 169 -7.54 37.92 -1.96
CA SER A 169 -8.85 38.61 -1.72
C SER A 169 -9.81 39.02 -2.84
N ARG A 170 -11.10 38.72 -2.68
CA ARG A 170 -12.18 39.69 -2.43
C ARG A 170 -13.52 39.00 -2.11
N GLU A 171 -14.11 39.44 -1.00
CA GLU A 171 -15.51 39.26 -0.61
C GLU A 171 -16.48 40.09 -1.45
N THR A 172 -17.68 39.56 -1.67
CA THR A 172 -19.01 40.25 -1.67
C THR A 172 -20.04 39.12 -1.82
N GLY A 173 -21.03 38.84 -1.01
CA GLY A 173 -22.06 39.62 -0.40
C GLY A 173 -23.41 39.31 -1.06
N GLU A 174 -24.37 38.84 -0.23
CA GLU A 174 -25.83 38.93 -0.29
C GLU A 174 -26.69 37.72 -0.74
N SER A 175 -27.29 37.13 0.22
CA SER A 175 -28.72 36.85 0.56
C SER A 175 -29.72 36.45 -0.54
N GLY A 176 -30.47 35.36 -0.25
CA GLY A 176 -31.74 35.04 -0.90
C GLY A 176 -32.29 33.68 -0.48
N GLU A 177 -33.17 33.66 0.55
CA GLU A 177 -34.00 32.51 0.91
C GLU A 177 -34.93 32.13 -0.23
N THR A 178 -35.12 30.83 -0.45
CA THR A 178 -36.44 30.19 -0.55
C THR A 178 -36.29 28.67 -0.52
N GLY A 179 -37.05 28.05 0.36
CA GLY A 179 -37.09 26.60 0.55
C GLY A 179 -37.69 25.85 -0.65
N LYS A 180 -37.08 24.69 -0.89
CA LYS A 180 -37.76 23.54 -1.46
C LYS A 180 -37.10 22.29 -0.88
N THR A 181 -37.89 21.52 -0.14
CA THR A 181 -37.63 20.12 0.22
C THR A 181 -37.41 19.32 -1.04
N GLY A 182 -36.15 19.16 -1.40
CA GLY A 182 -35.70 18.26 -2.45
C GLY A 182 -35.02 17.07 -1.80
N GLU A 183 -35.57 15.89 -1.94
CA GLU A 183 -34.89 14.62 -1.68
C GLU A 183 -33.57 14.67 -2.45
N SER A 184 -32.47 14.85 -1.75
CA SER A 184 -31.14 14.69 -2.30
C SER A 184 -30.94 13.19 -2.60
N ARG A 185 -31.21 12.80 -3.84
CA ARG A 185 -30.70 11.55 -4.39
C ARG A 185 -29.19 11.63 -4.30
N GLU A 186 -28.61 10.97 -3.30
CA GLU A 186 -27.19 10.67 -3.27
C GLU A 186 -26.88 9.81 -4.50
N THR A 187 -26.47 10.45 -5.58
CA THR A 187 -25.79 9.79 -6.69
C THR A 187 -24.35 9.53 -6.26
N GLY A 188 -24.17 8.68 -5.25
CA GLY A 188 -22.85 8.19 -4.86
C GLY A 188 -22.26 7.42 -6.02
N GLU A 189 -21.14 7.90 -6.55
CA GLU A 189 -20.35 7.18 -7.55
C GLU A 189 -19.94 5.84 -6.92
N LYS A 190 -20.42 4.73 -7.49
CA LYS A 190 -20.07 3.39 -7.01
C LYS A 190 -18.62 3.11 -7.33
N ILE A 191 -17.77 3.12 -6.32
CA ILE A 191 -16.34 2.86 -6.45
C ILE A 191 -16.05 1.47 -5.87
N SER A 192 -15.40 0.61 -6.65
CA SER A 192 -14.97 -0.70 -6.18
C SER A 192 -13.73 -0.56 -5.30
N ARG A 193 -13.66 -1.35 -4.22
CA ARG A 193 -12.54 -1.41 -3.30
C ARG A 193 -11.80 -2.74 -3.43
N LEU A 194 -10.47 -2.68 -3.41
CA LEU A 194 -9.57 -3.81 -3.50
C LEU A 194 -8.57 -3.75 -2.34
N VAL A 195 -8.39 -4.85 -1.62
CA VAL A 195 -7.41 -4.95 -0.54
C VAL A 195 -6.34 -5.98 -0.90
N ILE A 196 -5.08 -5.57 -0.83
CA ILE A 196 -3.90 -6.40 -1.08
C ILE A 196 -3.02 -6.39 0.16
N VAL A 197 -2.67 -7.56 0.69
CA VAL A 197 -1.70 -7.70 1.78
C VAL A 197 -0.46 -8.39 1.26
N ALA A 198 0.65 -7.66 1.24
CA ALA A 198 1.90 -8.14 0.67
C ALA A 198 3.12 -7.60 1.45
N HIS A 199 4.13 -7.07 0.79
CA HIS A 199 5.45 -6.76 1.34
C HIS A 199 5.90 -5.35 1.02
N GLY A 200 7.00 -4.93 1.65
CA GLY A 200 7.64 -3.64 1.35
C GLY A 200 8.14 -3.55 -0.09
N GLY A 201 8.72 -4.63 -0.60
CA GLY A 201 9.13 -4.71 -2.00
C GLY A 201 7.96 -4.56 -2.97
N THR A 202 6.80 -5.15 -2.65
CA THR A 202 5.58 -5.00 -3.46
C THR A 202 5.14 -3.54 -3.52
N GLN A 203 5.16 -2.82 -2.39
CA GLN A 203 4.85 -1.38 -2.36
C GLN A 203 5.82 -0.61 -3.26
N MET A 204 7.13 -0.82 -3.10
CA MET A 204 8.15 -0.17 -3.92
C MET A 204 7.96 -0.45 -5.42
N ALA A 205 7.74 -1.69 -5.82
CA ALA A 205 7.59 -2.07 -7.22
C ALA A 205 6.34 -1.44 -7.86
N VAL A 206 5.19 -1.53 -7.19
CA VAL A 206 3.90 -0.99 -7.67
C VAL A 206 3.94 0.53 -7.77
N MET A 207 4.42 1.20 -6.71
CA MET A 207 4.49 2.65 -6.67
C MET A 207 5.47 3.20 -7.71
N ASN A 208 6.66 2.62 -7.81
CA ASN A 208 7.65 3.05 -8.78
C ASN A 208 7.18 2.88 -10.24
N ARG A 209 6.33 1.87 -10.51
CA ARG A 209 5.84 1.58 -11.87
C ARG A 209 4.63 2.38 -12.27
N PHE A 210 3.67 2.59 -11.36
CA PHE A 210 2.32 3.03 -11.72
C PHE A 210 1.93 4.39 -11.14
N ASN A 211 2.71 5.01 -10.24
CA ASN A 211 2.36 6.31 -9.68
C ASN A 211 2.40 7.41 -10.74
N CYS A 212 1.25 8.06 -10.96
CA CYS A 212 1.08 9.11 -11.94
C CYS A 212 1.50 10.49 -11.47
N ASP A 213 1.51 10.76 -10.18
CA ASP A 213 1.91 12.05 -9.64
C ASP A 213 3.39 12.37 -9.96
N HIS A 214 4.18 11.33 -10.23
CA HIS A 214 5.55 11.46 -10.74
C HIS A 214 5.64 11.84 -12.24
N PHE A 215 4.54 11.72 -13.01
CA PHE A 215 4.57 11.98 -14.45
C PHE A 215 4.26 13.43 -14.86
N SER A 216 3.83 14.27 -13.93
CA SER A 216 3.52 15.70 -14.23
C SER A 216 4.78 16.56 -14.44
N GLY A 217 5.97 16.09 -14.10
CA GLY A 217 7.26 16.74 -14.38
C GLY A 217 7.96 16.14 -15.60
N LYS A 218 8.46 16.99 -16.49
CA LYS A 218 9.12 16.68 -17.79
C LYS A 218 10.44 15.90 -17.71
N GLU A 219 10.68 15.09 -16.68
CA GLU A 219 11.90 14.32 -16.54
C GLU A 219 11.71 12.88 -16.99
N SER A 220 12.65 12.40 -17.83
CA SER A 220 12.64 11.06 -18.41
C SER A 220 12.72 9.95 -17.36
N ARG A 221 12.10 8.80 -17.63
CA ARG A 221 12.06 7.60 -16.78
C ARG A 221 13.43 7.07 -16.30
N GLU A 222 14.53 7.52 -16.88
CA GLU A 222 15.87 6.95 -16.68
C GLU A 222 16.64 7.48 -15.45
N SER A 223 16.18 8.57 -14.79
CA SER A 223 16.94 9.20 -13.69
C SER A 223 16.48 8.85 -12.26
N ARG A 224 15.59 7.83 -12.06
CA ARG A 224 14.84 7.64 -10.80
C ARG A 224 15.19 6.42 -9.97
N THR A 225 16.46 6.07 -9.86
CA THR A 225 16.89 5.01 -8.93
C THR A 225 16.76 5.42 -7.45
N ASP A 226 16.79 6.71 -7.16
CA ASP A 226 16.82 7.23 -5.79
C ASP A 226 15.46 7.19 -5.08
N ASP A 227 14.35 7.24 -5.83
CA ASP A 227 13.00 7.25 -5.24
C ASP A 227 12.41 5.86 -4.93
N TYR A 228 12.98 4.78 -5.48
CA TYR A 228 12.43 3.44 -5.34
C TYR A 228 12.23 3.02 -3.88
N TYR A 229 13.25 3.22 -3.04
CA TYR A 229 13.21 2.84 -1.63
C TYR A 229 12.34 3.75 -0.76
N SER A 230 12.04 4.96 -1.22
CA SER A 230 11.18 5.91 -0.49
C SER A 230 9.73 5.43 -0.39
N TRP A 231 9.31 4.53 -1.28
CA TRP A 231 7.96 3.96 -1.26
C TRP A 231 7.75 2.85 -0.23
N GLN A 232 8.77 2.44 0.50
CA GLN A 232 8.61 1.41 1.51
C GLN A 232 8.04 1.97 2.81
N LEU A 233 6.80 1.60 3.12
CA LEU A 233 6.18 1.93 4.41
C LEU A 233 6.64 0.99 5.54
N PRO A 234 6.53 1.41 6.81
CA PRO A 234 6.66 0.54 7.97
C PRO A 234 5.72 -0.67 7.93
N CYS A 235 6.04 -1.70 8.73
CA CYS A 235 5.20 -2.89 8.86
C CYS A 235 3.81 -2.55 9.39
N GLY A 236 2.79 -3.17 8.80
CA GLY A 236 1.40 -2.91 9.16
C GLY A 236 0.85 -1.59 8.65
N GLN A 237 1.60 -0.87 7.81
CA GLN A 237 1.07 0.31 7.12
C GLN A 237 0.74 -0.02 5.65
N GLY A 238 -0.19 0.74 5.09
CA GLY A 238 -0.61 0.59 3.70
C GLY A 238 -0.96 1.89 3.03
N TYR A 239 -0.70 1.93 1.73
CA TYR A 239 -1.20 3.00 0.86
C TYR A 239 -2.67 2.81 0.60
N VAL A 240 -3.42 3.92 0.62
CA VAL A 240 -4.76 4.02 0.05
C VAL A 240 -4.60 4.73 -1.30
N LEU A 241 -4.91 4.04 -2.38
CA LEU A 241 -4.64 4.47 -3.75
C LEU A 241 -5.94 4.59 -4.54
N GLU A 242 -6.02 5.57 -5.40
CA GLU A 242 -6.95 5.58 -6.52
C GLU A 242 -6.25 4.97 -7.74
N ALA A 243 -6.75 3.85 -8.23
CA ALA A 243 -6.25 3.22 -9.44
C ALA A 243 -7.21 3.44 -10.62
N GLN A 244 -6.67 3.89 -11.74
CA GLN A 244 -7.38 4.01 -13.01
C GLN A 244 -6.74 3.07 -14.01
N THR A 245 -7.54 2.20 -14.62
CA THR A 245 -7.04 1.25 -15.62
C THR A 245 -8.05 1.04 -16.75
N ASP A 246 -7.53 0.85 -17.95
CA ASP A 246 -8.26 0.40 -19.15
C ASP A 246 -8.04 -1.09 -19.44
N GLY A 247 -7.34 -1.80 -18.53
CA GLY A 247 -6.98 -3.21 -18.67
C GLY A 247 -5.63 -3.46 -19.34
N LYS A 248 -5.01 -2.43 -19.96
CA LYS A 248 -3.67 -2.49 -20.56
C LYS A 248 -2.70 -1.60 -19.81
N GLU A 249 -3.13 -0.41 -19.47
CA GLU A 249 -2.36 0.56 -18.72
C GLU A 249 -3.01 0.79 -17.35
N CYS A 250 -2.19 1.14 -16.38
CA CYS A 250 -2.62 1.47 -15.03
C CYS A 250 -1.90 2.73 -14.57
N CYS A 251 -2.68 3.61 -13.98
CA CYS A 251 -2.22 4.82 -13.30
C CYS A 251 -2.75 4.80 -11.88
N ILE A 252 -1.89 5.03 -10.89
CA ILE A 252 -2.28 5.13 -9.50
C ILE A 252 -1.95 6.52 -8.95
N ARG A 253 -2.80 6.99 -8.02
CA ARG A 253 -2.59 8.20 -7.24
C ARG A 253 -2.69 7.87 -5.76
N VAL A 254 -1.79 8.40 -4.96
CA VAL A 254 -1.86 8.26 -3.49
C VAL A 254 -2.97 9.15 -2.95
N LEU A 255 -3.92 8.55 -2.24
CA LEU A 255 -4.95 9.29 -1.49
C LEU A 255 -4.53 9.47 -0.03
N GLY A 256 -3.72 8.56 0.51
CA GLY A 256 -3.21 8.62 1.87
C GLY A 256 -2.50 7.35 2.29
N ILE A 257 -2.07 7.34 3.55
CA ILE A 257 -1.45 6.19 4.22
C ILE A 257 -2.30 5.84 5.43
N ARG A 258 -2.52 4.54 5.66
CA ARG A 258 -3.21 4.04 6.84
C ARG A 258 -2.26 3.17 7.66
N ASP A 259 -2.26 3.39 8.98
CA ASP A 259 -1.53 2.57 9.94
C ASP A 259 -2.49 1.56 10.58
N TYR A 260 -2.35 0.29 10.21
CA TYR A 260 -3.17 -0.82 10.73
C TYR A 260 -2.64 -1.38 12.05
N CYS A 261 -1.57 -0.79 12.61
CA CYS A 261 -0.97 -1.17 13.87
C CYS A 261 -1.27 -0.19 15.01
N LYS A 262 -1.85 0.96 14.70
CA LYS A 262 -2.22 1.98 15.69
C LYS A 262 -3.71 2.02 15.90
N PRO A 263 -4.18 2.26 17.15
CA PRO A 263 -5.54 2.72 17.39
C PRO A 263 -5.77 4.00 16.58
N GLN A 264 -6.88 4.08 15.86
CA GLN A 264 -7.30 5.33 15.22
C GLN A 264 -7.65 6.32 16.36
N GLU A 265 -6.95 7.43 16.45
CA GLU A 265 -7.32 8.49 17.39
C GLU A 265 -8.66 9.07 16.93
N GLN A 266 -9.69 8.94 17.79
CA GLN A 266 -10.95 9.63 17.57
C GLN A 266 -10.67 11.11 17.77
N GLU A 267 -10.70 11.92 16.70
CA GLU A 267 -10.80 13.35 16.90
C GLU A 267 -12.08 13.63 17.69
N PRO A 268 -12.00 14.38 18.82
CA PRO A 268 -13.20 14.76 19.54
C PRO A 268 -14.09 15.55 18.59
N PHE A 269 -15.32 15.11 18.39
CA PHE A 269 -16.34 15.88 17.68
C PHE A 269 -16.34 17.30 18.23
N ALA A 270 -15.87 18.26 17.42
CA ALA A 270 -16.06 19.67 17.73
C ALA A 270 -17.58 19.93 17.64
N GLY A 271 -18.21 20.04 18.84
CA GLY A 271 -19.62 20.33 19.00
C GLY A 271 -19.99 21.76 18.59
#